data_4f6a7675d4e648f42fd89362a78b29a8
#
_entry.id   4f6a7675d4e648f42fd89362a78b29a8
#
_cell.length_a   1.000
_cell.length_b   1.000
_cell.length_c   1.000
_cell.angle_alpha   90.00
_cell.angle_beta   90.00
_cell.angle_gamma   90.00
#
_symmetry.space_group_name_H-M   'P 1'
#
loop_
_entity.id
_entity.type
_entity.pdbx_description
1 polymer ?
#
loop_
_entity_poly.entity_id
_entity_poly.type
_entity_poly.pdbx_seq_one_letter_code
_entity_poly.pdbx_strand_id
1 'polypeptide(L)'
;MNDNERYDAIIIGAGVIGSALAFELAKKGWRTLNVDKLPAAGYGSTSNSCAIVRAHYSTFDGVAMAYEGFSYWKNWSNYLDSEDERGHALYMQSGTVLFMLEGGHHEKVLPLFDQVGVPYEILSNEELAERFPFFEHGTHGEPSRPADDRFWEEPEGEIMGALYTPDSGYVSDPQLASHNLQRAAEAKGGEFRFNTEVTDIRRVDGRVTGITLADGTDVDSPVVVNVAGPHSFVINKMAGVYDSMNIK
;
A
#
# COMPACT_ATOMS: atom_id res chain seq x y z
N MET A 1 20.27 14.42 30.20
CA MET A 1 19.52 13.66 29.19
C MET A 1 20.55 13.18 28.18
N ASN A 2 20.65 11.88 27.96
CA ASN A 2 21.58 11.36 26.97
C ASN A 2 21.04 11.74 25.57
N ASP A 3 21.80 12.50 24.80
CA ASP A 3 21.49 12.87 23.41
C ASP A 3 21.30 11.63 22.49
N ASN A 4 21.49 10.44 23.02
CA ASN A 4 21.48 9.18 22.30
C ASN A 4 20.09 8.56 22.12
N GLU A 5 19.02 9.13 22.68
CA GLU A 5 17.65 8.58 22.64
C GLU A 5 16.64 9.50 21.93
N ARG A 6 17.08 10.55 21.27
CA ARG A 6 16.18 11.45 20.54
C ARG A 6 16.19 11.11 19.04
N TYR A 7 15.01 10.83 18.50
CA TYR A 7 14.78 10.63 17.08
C TYR A 7 14.21 11.91 16.44
N ASP A 8 14.51 12.13 15.17
CA ASP A 8 13.88 13.19 14.37
C ASP A 8 12.42 12.86 14.07
N ALA A 9 12.13 11.57 13.84
CA ALA A 9 10.78 11.06 13.67
C ALA A 9 10.61 9.65 14.26
N ILE A 10 9.45 9.41 14.88
CA ILE A 10 8.97 8.08 15.23
C ILE A 10 7.84 7.71 14.28
N ILE A 11 7.90 6.50 13.73
CA ILE A 11 6.92 5.97 12.78
C ILE A 11 6.21 4.78 13.43
N ILE A 12 4.90 4.87 13.59
CA ILE A 12 4.09 3.81 14.22
C ILE A 12 3.46 2.95 13.13
N GLY A 13 3.97 1.72 12.99
CA GLY A 13 3.60 0.76 11.96
C GLY A 13 4.76 0.50 10.98
N ALA A 14 5.08 -0.77 10.78
CA ALA A 14 6.13 -1.25 9.87
C ALA A 14 5.55 -2.05 8.69
N GLY A 15 4.35 -1.71 8.22
CA GLY A 15 3.84 -2.14 6.93
C GLY A 15 4.60 -1.48 5.78
N VAL A 16 4.25 -1.76 4.53
CA VAL A 16 4.92 -1.20 3.35
C VAL A 16 5.02 0.33 3.39
N ILE A 17 3.98 1.03 3.85
CA ILE A 17 3.96 2.49 3.95
C ILE A 17 4.96 2.97 5.02
N GLY A 18 4.97 2.36 6.20
CA GLY A 18 5.86 2.76 7.30
C GLY A 18 7.32 2.46 6.99
N SER A 19 7.61 1.30 6.41
CA SER A 19 8.96 0.93 5.99
C SER A 19 9.48 1.83 4.86
N ALA A 20 8.62 2.19 3.88
CA ALA A 20 8.98 3.13 2.82
C ALA A 20 9.25 4.53 3.38
N LEU A 21 8.43 5.01 4.32
CA LEU A 21 8.65 6.31 4.97
C LEU A 21 9.97 6.32 5.74
N ALA A 22 10.28 5.25 6.49
CA ALA A 22 11.56 5.15 7.19
C ALA A 22 12.74 5.24 6.23
N PHE A 23 12.67 4.50 5.13
CA PHE A 23 13.71 4.51 4.10
C PHE A 23 13.90 5.91 3.49
N GLU A 24 12.81 6.57 3.10
CA GLU A 24 12.88 7.91 2.50
C GLU A 24 13.39 8.98 3.48
N LEU A 25 13.02 8.90 4.76
CA LEU A 25 13.55 9.80 5.77
C LEU A 25 15.03 9.52 6.07
N ALA A 26 15.41 8.24 6.18
CA ALA A 26 16.81 7.86 6.39
C ALA A 26 17.71 8.31 5.23
N LYS A 27 17.25 8.24 3.98
CA LYS A 27 17.94 8.81 2.79
C LYS A 27 18.21 10.31 2.94
N LYS A 28 17.36 11.03 3.67
CA LYS A 28 17.50 12.46 3.95
C LYS A 28 18.34 12.75 5.20
N GLY A 29 18.90 11.72 5.82
CA GLY A 29 19.74 11.85 7.02
C GLY A 29 18.94 11.99 8.32
N TRP A 30 17.63 11.73 8.32
CA TRP A 30 16.84 11.74 9.54
C TRP A 30 17.11 10.48 10.36
N ARG A 31 17.28 10.66 11.66
CA ARG A 31 17.30 9.55 12.62
C ARG A 31 15.89 9.11 12.93
N THR A 32 15.49 7.96 12.41
CA THR A 32 14.10 7.44 12.53
C THR A 32 14.04 6.22 13.43
N LEU A 33 12.94 6.08 14.16
CA LEU A 33 12.55 4.86 14.84
C LEU A 33 11.19 4.39 14.31
N ASN A 34 11.15 3.19 13.73
CA ASN A 34 9.90 2.50 13.46
C ASN A 34 9.55 1.56 14.61
N VAL A 35 8.32 1.64 15.09
CA VAL A 35 7.80 0.71 16.10
C VAL A 35 6.60 -0.06 15.54
N ASP A 36 6.59 -1.37 15.76
CA ASP A 36 5.44 -2.21 15.43
C ASP A 36 5.25 -3.27 16.53
N LYS A 37 3.99 -3.51 16.90
CA LYS A 37 3.63 -4.57 17.84
C LYS A 37 3.77 -5.97 17.28
N LEU A 38 3.84 -6.11 15.94
CA LEU A 38 4.04 -7.36 15.24
C LEU A 38 5.53 -7.73 15.16
N PRO A 39 5.87 -9.01 14.87
CA PRO A 39 7.24 -9.50 15.01
C PRO A 39 8.18 -9.11 13.86
N ALA A 40 7.67 -8.58 12.75
CA ALA A 40 8.49 -8.21 11.59
C ALA A 40 7.78 -7.20 10.68
N ALA A 41 8.55 -6.55 9.79
CA ALA A 41 8.02 -5.66 8.78
C ALA A 41 7.05 -6.39 7.83
N GLY A 42 5.97 -5.71 7.48
CA GLY A 42 4.97 -6.21 6.55
C GLY A 42 3.96 -7.22 7.11
N TYR A 43 4.03 -7.60 8.38
CA TYR A 43 3.19 -8.66 8.99
C TYR A 43 1.71 -8.27 9.20
N GLY A 44 1.34 -7.03 8.97
CA GLY A 44 -0.05 -6.56 9.02
C GLY A 44 -0.80 -6.78 7.72
N SER A 45 -1.56 -5.76 7.29
CA SER A 45 -2.32 -5.81 6.02
C SER A 45 -1.45 -6.04 4.79
N THR A 46 -0.17 -5.69 4.85
CA THR A 46 0.76 -5.83 3.73
C THR A 46 0.93 -7.29 3.31
N SER A 47 1.26 -8.20 4.25
CA SER A 47 1.41 -9.63 3.94
C SER A 47 0.10 -10.34 3.57
N ASN A 48 -1.03 -9.74 3.92
CA ASN A 48 -2.37 -10.25 3.58
C ASN A 48 -2.95 -9.63 2.30
N SER A 49 -2.14 -8.90 1.54
CA SER A 49 -2.51 -8.26 0.28
C SER A 49 -2.19 -9.17 -0.90
N CYS A 50 -3.00 -9.07 -1.98
CA CYS A 50 -2.63 -9.64 -3.29
C CYS A 50 -1.49 -8.87 -3.97
N ALA A 51 -0.99 -7.81 -3.36
CA ALA A 51 0.11 -6.96 -3.83
C ALA A 51 -0.03 -6.43 -5.26
N ILE A 52 -1.27 -6.21 -5.70
CA ILE A 52 -1.56 -5.66 -7.03
C ILE A 52 -1.08 -4.22 -7.11
N VAL A 53 -0.33 -3.92 -8.16
CA VAL A 53 0.15 -2.57 -8.50
C VAL A 53 -0.55 -2.12 -9.77
N ARG A 54 -1.41 -1.09 -9.63
CA ARG A 54 -2.25 -0.58 -10.72
C ARG A 54 -2.51 0.90 -10.56
N ALA A 55 -2.88 1.60 -11.64
CA ALA A 55 -3.18 3.04 -11.64
C ALA A 55 -4.69 3.38 -11.67
N HIS A 56 -5.58 2.40 -11.50
CA HIS A 56 -7.04 2.56 -11.61
C HIS A 56 -7.65 3.27 -10.40
N TYR A 57 -7.35 4.56 -10.23
CA TYR A 57 -7.90 5.40 -9.18
C TYR A 57 -8.89 6.43 -9.75
N SER A 58 -9.78 6.95 -8.91
CA SER A 58 -10.84 7.87 -9.30
C SER A 58 -10.50 9.36 -9.13
N THR A 59 -9.24 9.68 -8.85
CA THR A 59 -8.74 11.05 -8.72
C THR A 59 -7.44 11.21 -9.51
N PHE A 60 -7.19 12.41 -10.02
CA PHE A 60 -5.97 12.72 -10.75
C PHE A 60 -4.71 12.40 -9.93
N ASP A 61 -4.64 12.90 -8.69
CA ASP A 61 -3.48 12.67 -7.82
C ASP A 61 -3.26 11.18 -7.55
N GLY A 62 -4.35 10.41 -7.34
CA GLY A 62 -4.27 8.96 -7.13
C GLY A 62 -3.71 8.22 -8.34
N VAL A 63 -4.14 8.58 -9.55
CA VAL A 63 -3.61 8.01 -10.81
C VAL A 63 -2.14 8.41 -11.00
N ALA A 64 -1.81 9.69 -10.84
CA ALA A 64 -0.45 10.21 -11.05
C ALA A 64 0.56 9.58 -10.08
N MET A 65 0.24 9.54 -8.78
CA MET A 65 1.10 8.90 -7.77
C MET A 65 1.28 7.40 -8.02
N ALA A 66 0.20 6.69 -8.39
CA ALA A 66 0.29 5.27 -8.67
C ALA A 66 1.10 4.99 -9.94
N TYR A 67 0.96 5.80 -10.98
CA TYR A 67 1.71 5.67 -12.21
C TYR A 67 3.21 5.96 -12.00
N GLU A 68 3.54 7.01 -11.26
CA GLU A 68 4.92 7.26 -10.82
C GLU A 68 5.48 6.06 -10.03
N GLY A 69 4.66 5.45 -9.18
CA GLY A 69 5.02 4.26 -8.39
C GLY A 69 5.51 3.09 -9.23
N PHE A 70 5.05 2.93 -10.48
CA PHE A 70 5.54 1.87 -11.38
C PHE A 70 7.05 1.96 -11.64
N SER A 71 7.60 3.16 -11.71
CA SER A 71 9.02 3.37 -11.93
C SER A 71 9.88 2.82 -10.78
N TYR A 72 9.40 2.96 -9.55
CA TYR A 72 10.07 2.41 -8.36
C TYR A 72 10.01 0.89 -8.34
N TRP A 73 8.83 0.30 -8.61
CA TRP A 73 8.67 -1.14 -8.66
C TRP A 73 9.48 -1.79 -9.78
N LYS A 74 9.48 -1.22 -10.98
CA LYS A 74 10.28 -1.71 -12.12
C LYS A 74 11.79 -1.65 -11.87
N ASN A 75 12.24 -0.73 -11.01
CA ASN A 75 13.63 -0.51 -10.66
C ASN A 75 13.92 -0.78 -9.18
N TRP A 76 13.21 -1.73 -8.57
CA TRP A 76 13.17 -1.94 -7.13
C TRP A 76 14.55 -2.06 -6.49
N SER A 77 15.43 -2.90 -7.02
CA SER A 77 16.79 -3.10 -6.52
C SER A 77 17.63 -1.81 -6.57
N ASN A 78 17.56 -1.08 -7.69
CA ASN A 78 18.27 0.19 -7.85
C ASN A 78 17.70 1.29 -6.94
N TYR A 79 16.38 1.30 -6.75
CA TYR A 79 15.73 2.26 -5.85
C TYR A 79 16.16 2.06 -4.40
N LEU A 80 16.28 0.82 -3.93
CA LEU A 80 16.70 0.50 -2.58
C LEU A 80 18.16 0.82 -2.33
N ASP A 81 19.02 0.63 -3.35
CA ASP A 81 20.47 0.83 -3.25
C ASP A 81 21.06 0.13 -2.01
N SER A 82 20.64 -1.09 -1.77
CA SER A 82 21.08 -1.93 -0.65
C SER A 82 20.84 -3.39 -0.98
N GLU A 83 21.66 -4.26 -0.40
CA GLU A 83 21.44 -5.70 -0.47
C GLU A 83 20.54 -6.18 0.66
N ASP A 84 19.87 -7.30 0.43
CA ASP A 84 19.06 -7.99 1.41
C ASP A 84 19.41 -9.48 1.37
N GLU A 85 19.63 -10.09 2.51
CA GLU A 85 19.99 -11.50 2.65
C GLU A 85 18.92 -12.48 2.14
N ARG A 86 17.67 -11.99 2.00
CA ARG A 86 16.55 -12.74 1.44
C ARG A 86 16.36 -12.52 -0.06
N GLY A 87 17.21 -11.68 -0.68
CA GLY A 87 17.00 -11.16 -2.03
C GLY A 87 15.93 -10.09 -2.08
N HIS A 88 15.60 -9.62 -3.28
CA HIS A 88 14.62 -8.57 -3.49
C HIS A 88 13.29 -9.12 -3.99
N ALA A 89 12.19 -8.53 -3.54
CA ALA A 89 10.87 -8.76 -4.12
C ALA A 89 10.89 -8.35 -5.60
N LEU A 90 10.16 -9.09 -6.44
CA LEU A 90 10.12 -8.86 -7.89
C LEU A 90 8.81 -8.19 -8.27
N TYR A 91 8.89 -7.24 -9.19
CA TYR A 91 7.72 -6.71 -9.86
C TYR A 91 7.39 -7.59 -11.06
N MET A 92 6.22 -8.21 -11.01
CA MET A 92 5.69 -9.07 -12.08
C MET A 92 4.73 -8.24 -12.93
N GLN A 93 5.24 -7.71 -14.04
CA GLN A 93 4.44 -6.91 -14.98
C GLN A 93 3.55 -7.82 -15.83
N SER A 94 2.38 -8.17 -15.30
CA SER A 94 1.40 -9.04 -15.95
C SER A 94 0.32 -8.27 -16.72
N GLY A 95 0.28 -6.97 -16.58
CA GLY A 95 -0.86 -6.15 -16.96
C GLY A 95 -2.04 -6.29 -15.98
N THR A 96 -3.07 -5.48 -16.19
CA THR A 96 -4.35 -5.59 -15.51
C THR A 96 -5.47 -5.43 -16.52
N VAL A 97 -6.45 -6.31 -16.44
CA VAL A 97 -7.71 -6.27 -17.21
C VAL A 97 -8.81 -5.75 -16.29
N LEU A 98 -9.49 -4.70 -16.69
CA LEU A 98 -10.69 -4.18 -16.04
C LEU A 98 -11.86 -4.33 -17.00
N PHE A 99 -12.84 -5.17 -16.69
CA PHE A 99 -14.04 -5.33 -17.49
C PHE A 99 -14.86 -4.04 -17.53
N MET A 100 -15.36 -3.70 -18.70
CA MET A 100 -16.15 -2.50 -18.92
C MET A 100 -17.64 -2.86 -18.91
N LEU A 101 -18.38 -2.13 -18.10
CA LEU A 101 -19.84 -2.21 -17.97
C LEU A 101 -20.40 -0.79 -18.07
N GLU A 102 -21.64 -0.64 -18.51
CA GLU A 102 -22.33 0.65 -18.53
C GLU A 102 -22.32 1.29 -17.13
N GLY A 103 -21.92 2.56 -17.02
CA GLY A 103 -21.74 3.27 -15.74
C GLY A 103 -20.57 2.74 -14.90
N GLY A 104 -19.70 1.92 -15.47
CA GLY A 104 -18.59 1.27 -14.77
C GLY A 104 -17.43 2.20 -14.40
N HIS A 105 -16.51 1.68 -13.62
CA HIS A 105 -15.36 2.45 -13.10
C HIS A 105 -14.44 2.99 -14.21
N HIS A 106 -14.36 2.30 -15.35
CA HIS A 106 -13.56 2.73 -16.51
C HIS A 106 -13.93 4.12 -17.01
N GLU A 107 -15.21 4.52 -16.95
CA GLU A 107 -15.67 5.84 -17.40
C GLU A 107 -15.02 7.00 -16.60
N LYS A 108 -14.70 6.74 -15.32
CA LYS A 108 -14.01 7.71 -14.46
C LYS A 108 -12.50 7.67 -14.64
N VAL A 109 -11.97 6.52 -14.97
CA VAL A 109 -10.51 6.27 -15.02
C VAL A 109 -9.92 6.73 -16.36
N LEU A 110 -10.58 6.47 -17.48
CA LEU A 110 -10.07 6.78 -18.82
C LEU A 110 -9.66 8.25 -19.00
N PRO A 111 -10.52 9.25 -18.65
CA PRO A 111 -10.12 10.66 -18.78
C PRO A 111 -8.93 11.03 -17.89
N LEU A 112 -8.73 10.34 -16.76
CA LEU A 112 -7.59 10.56 -15.88
C LEU A 112 -6.31 9.92 -16.44
N PHE A 113 -6.43 8.76 -17.08
CA PHE A 113 -5.32 8.12 -17.78
C PHE A 113 -4.80 8.99 -18.91
N ASP A 114 -5.69 9.58 -19.72
CA ASP A 114 -5.34 10.52 -20.77
C ASP A 114 -4.60 11.76 -20.21
N GLN A 115 -5.08 12.31 -19.09
CA GLN A 115 -4.45 13.48 -18.46
C GLN A 115 -3.06 13.18 -17.88
N VAL A 116 -2.86 12.00 -17.32
CA VAL A 116 -1.58 11.58 -16.70
C VAL A 116 -0.63 10.99 -17.74
N GLY A 117 -1.15 10.46 -18.84
CA GLY A 117 -0.38 9.75 -19.87
C GLY A 117 -0.14 8.28 -19.51
N VAL A 118 -1.09 7.63 -18.80
CA VAL A 118 -1.01 6.20 -18.50
C VAL A 118 -1.30 5.40 -19.79
N PRO A 119 -0.41 4.50 -20.24
CA PRO A 119 -0.69 3.65 -21.41
C PRO A 119 -1.81 2.66 -21.12
N TYR A 120 -2.74 2.54 -22.06
CA TYR A 120 -3.82 1.55 -22.00
C TYR A 120 -4.28 1.12 -23.39
N GLU A 121 -4.99 0.01 -23.44
CA GLU A 121 -5.67 -0.51 -24.63
C GLU A 121 -7.13 -0.77 -24.27
N ILE A 122 -8.03 -0.49 -25.22
CA ILE A 122 -9.44 -0.94 -25.12
C ILE A 122 -9.57 -2.18 -25.98
N LEU A 123 -9.96 -3.29 -25.36
CA LEU A 123 -10.13 -4.56 -26.03
C LEU A 123 -11.62 -4.84 -26.25
N SER A 124 -12.01 -5.23 -27.46
CA SER A 124 -13.32 -5.82 -27.72
C SER A 124 -13.45 -7.20 -27.07
N ASN A 125 -14.65 -7.77 -27.02
CA ASN A 125 -14.86 -9.11 -26.49
C ASN A 125 -14.10 -10.17 -27.31
N GLU A 126 -13.99 -9.99 -28.64
CA GLU A 126 -13.23 -10.88 -29.53
C GLU A 126 -11.73 -10.81 -29.22
N GLU A 127 -11.17 -9.61 -29.09
CA GLU A 127 -9.76 -9.40 -28.77
C GLU A 127 -9.43 -9.90 -27.36
N LEU A 128 -10.37 -9.73 -26.41
CA LEU A 128 -10.24 -10.25 -25.06
C LEU A 128 -10.22 -11.79 -25.06
N ALA A 129 -11.13 -12.43 -25.81
CA ALA A 129 -11.20 -13.88 -25.94
C ALA A 129 -9.93 -14.47 -26.61
N GLU A 130 -9.41 -13.80 -27.61
CA GLU A 130 -8.17 -14.23 -28.28
C GLU A 130 -6.96 -14.11 -27.35
N ARG A 131 -6.82 -12.98 -26.66
CA ARG A 131 -5.64 -12.67 -25.84
C ARG A 131 -5.67 -13.32 -24.47
N PHE A 132 -6.87 -13.47 -23.89
CA PHE A 132 -7.11 -13.98 -22.53
C PHE A 132 -8.26 -15.00 -22.50
N PRO A 133 -8.10 -16.17 -23.11
CA PRO A 133 -9.17 -17.15 -23.36
C PRO A 133 -9.74 -17.79 -22.08
N PHE A 134 -9.19 -17.47 -20.92
CA PHE A 134 -9.64 -17.96 -19.61
C PHE A 134 -10.63 -17.02 -18.92
N PHE A 135 -10.94 -15.85 -19.53
CA PHE A 135 -11.96 -14.96 -18.99
C PHE A 135 -13.35 -15.27 -19.56
N GLU A 136 -14.34 -15.28 -18.71
CA GLU A 136 -15.75 -15.27 -19.05
C GLU A 136 -16.18 -13.84 -19.41
N HIS A 137 -16.95 -13.67 -20.47
CA HIS A 137 -17.44 -12.36 -20.93
C HIS A 137 -18.88 -12.09 -20.56
N GLY A 138 -19.53 -13.05 -19.92
CA GLY A 138 -20.93 -12.95 -19.51
C GLY A 138 -21.12 -11.96 -18.36
N THR A 139 -22.26 -11.27 -18.37
CA THR A 139 -22.74 -10.50 -17.24
C THR A 139 -23.81 -11.29 -16.50
N HIS A 140 -23.66 -11.39 -15.19
CA HIS A 140 -24.61 -12.03 -14.32
C HIS A 140 -25.39 -10.95 -13.54
N GLY A 141 -26.62 -11.26 -13.13
CA GLY A 141 -27.44 -10.38 -12.30
C GLY A 141 -26.86 -10.14 -10.90
N GLU A 142 -27.74 -9.88 -9.94
CA GLU A 142 -27.31 -9.63 -8.56
C GLU A 142 -26.51 -10.81 -7.99
N PRO A 143 -25.46 -10.53 -7.16
CA PRO A 143 -24.64 -11.57 -6.55
C PRO A 143 -25.48 -12.60 -5.79
N SER A 144 -25.30 -13.87 -6.09
CA SER A 144 -25.96 -15.01 -5.44
C SER A 144 -24.92 -15.95 -4.81
N ARG A 145 -25.37 -16.81 -3.90
CA ARG A 145 -24.49 -17.80 -3.26
C ARG A 145 -24.46 -19.09 -4.08
N PRO A 146 -23.38 -19.90 -4.02
CA PRO A 146 -23.31 -21.21 -4.71
C PRO A 146 -24.43 -22.20 -4.34
N ALA A 147 -25.11 -21.99 -3.20
CA ALA A 147 -26.26 -22.79 -2.77
C ALA A 147 -27.61 -22.28 -3.33
N ASP A 148 -27.61 -21.17 -4.05
CA ASP A 148 -28.78 -20.59 -4.70
C ASP A 148 -28.81 -21.06 -6.16
N ASP A 149 -29.96 -21.53 -6.66
CA ASP A 149 -30.09 -22.02 -8.03
C ASP A 149 -29.70 -20.94 -9.06
N ARG A 150 -29.94 -19.66 -8.76
CA ARG A 150 -29.57 -18.53 -9.62
C ARG A 150 -28.05 -18.39 -9.83
N PHE A 151 -27.22 -18.94 -8.94
CA PHE A 151 -25.78 -18.92 -9.11
C PHE A 151 -25.31 -19.66 -10.36
N TRP A 152 -26.10 -20.64 -10.82
CA TRP A 152 -25.80 -21.53 -11.94
C TRP A 152 -26.54 -21.16 -13.22
N GLU A 153 -27.28 -20.02 -13.22
CA GLU A 153 -27.96 -19.53 -14.41
C GLU A 153 -26.95 -19.01 -15.44
N GLU A 154 -27.31 -19.11 -16.71
CA GLU A 154 -26.53 -18.57 -17.82
C GLU A 154 -26.43 -17.04 -17.72
N PRO A 155 -25.38 -16.41 -18.27
CA PRO A 155 -25.24 -14.96 -18.30
C PRO A 155 -26.45 -14.27 -18.94
N GLU A 156 -26.85 -13.13 -18.38
CA GLU A 156 -27.98 -12.33 -18.91
C GLU A 156 -27.55 -11.45 -20.12
N GLY A 157 -26.25 -11.23 -20.30
CA GLY A 157 -25.68 -10.39 -21.35
C GLY A 157 -24.18 -10.53 -21.42
N GLU A 158 -23.52 -9.58 -22.09
CA GLU A 158 -22.06 -9.53 -22.21
C GLU A 158 -21.51 -8.21 -21.69
N ILE A 159 -20.23 -8.23 -21.28
CA ILE A 159 -19.48 -7.01 -20.97
C ILE A 159 -19.24 -6.19 -22.25
N MET A 160 -18.93 -4.91 -22.10
CA MET A 160 -18.64 -4.01 -23.23
C MET A 160 -17.22 -4.19 -23.80
N GLY A 161 -16.44 -5.16 -23.31
CA GLY A 161 -15.04 -5.33 -23.55
C GLY A 161 -14.22 -5.06 -22.29
N ALA A 162 -12.92 -4.74 -22.47
CA ALA A 162 -12.04 -4.54 -21.33
C ALA A 162 -11.05 -3.37 -21.54
N LEU A 163 -10.73 -2.70 -20.44
CA LEU A 163 -9.60 -1.78 -20.34
C LEU A 163 -8.37 -2.58 -19.87
N TYR A 164 -7.35 -2.66 -20.72
CA TYR A 164 -6.09 -3.32 -20.40
C TYR A 164 -4.98 -2.28 -20.16
N THR A 165 -4.26 -2.42 -19.05
CA THR A 165 -3.13 -1.57 -18.69
C THR A 165 -1.86 -2.40 -18.60
N PRO A 166 -0.95 -2.33 -19.61
CA PRO A 166 0.20 -3.23 -19.74
C PRO A 166 1.26 -3.00 -18.66
N ASP A 167 1.34 -1.79 -18.10
CA ASP A 167 2.33 -1.44 -17.08
C ASP A 167 1.98 -1.91 -15.69
N SER A 168 0.74 -2.32 -15.46
CA SER A 168 0.26 -2.86 -14.18
C SER A 168 0.79 -4.27 -13.93
N GLY A 169 0.67 -4.73 -12.70
CA GLY A 169 1.10 -6.07 -12.33
C GLY A 169 0.96 -6.33 -10.83
N TYR A 170 1.88 -7.08 -10.26
CA TYR A 170 1.89 -7.36 -8.83
C TYR A 170 3.32 -7.56 -8.30
N VAL A 171 3.49 -7.41 -7.00
CA VAL A 171 4.75 -7.70 -6.31
C VAL A 171 4.74 -9.16 -5.85
N SER A 172 5.79 -9.90 -6.18
CA SER A 172 5.89 -11.36 -5.93
C SER A 172 5.72 -11.75 -4.47
N ASP A 173 6.20 -10.91 -3.56
CA ASP A 173 6.09 -11.08 -2.12
C ASP A 173 5.99 -9.72 -1.42
N PRO A 174 4.80 -9.30 -0.97
CA PRO A 174 4.61 -8.01 -0.32
C PRO A 174 5.28 -7.91 1.06
N GLN A 175 5.43 -9.02 1.76
CA GLN A 175 6.14 -9.04 3.04
C GLN A 175 7.64 -8.85 2.82
N LEU A 176 8.22 -9.53 1.83
CA LEU A 176 9.61 -9.35 1.43
C LEU A 176 9.87 -7.90 0.96
N ALA A 177 8.96 -7.29 0.21
CA ALA A 177 9.10 -5.87 -0.18
C ALA A 177 9.19 -4.93 1.02
N SER A 178 8.39 -5.16 2.08
CA SER A 178 8.50 -4.38 3.32
C SER A 178 9.80 -4.65 4.07
N HIS A 179 10.28 -5.90 4.07
CA HIS A 179 11.57 -6.28 4.64
C HIS A 179 12.72 -5.60 3.87
N ASN A 180 12.68 -5.59 2.55
CA ASN A 180 13.68 -4.90 1.74
C ASN A 180 13.77 -3.40 2.08
N LEU A 181 12.60 -2.73 2.24
CA LEU A 181 12.55 -1.32 2.68
C LEU A 181 13.11 -1.13 4.09
N GLN A 182 12.81 -2.06 5.01
CA GLN A 182 13.41 -2.06 6.35
C GLN A 182 14.93 -2.14 6.26
N ARG A 183 15.48 -3.15 5.54
CA ARG A 183 16.93 -3.33 5.41
C ARG A 183 17.61 -2.13 4.77
N ALA A 184 16.98 -1.55 3.74
CA ALA A 184 17.47 -0.34 3.10
C ALA A 184 17.46 0.89 4.03
N ALA A 185 16.43 1.03 4.88
CA ALA A 185 16.38 2.08 5.90
C ALA A 185 17.46 1.88 6.98
N GLU A 186 17.63 0.65 7.47
CA GLU A 186 18.65 0.29 8.46
C GLU A 186 20.08 0.56 7.95
N ALA A 187 20.34 0.24 6.68
CA ALA A 187 21.62 0.54 6.02
C ALA A 187 21.95 2.04 5.98
N LYS A 188 20.92 2.90 6.10
CA LYS A 188 21.04 4.37 6.13
C LYS A 188 20.81 4.97 7.53
N GLY A 189 20.80 4.11 8.58
CA GLY A 189 20.73 4.54 9.99
C GLY A 189 19.32 4.61 10.58
N GLY A 190 18.30 4.13 9.90
CA GLY A 190 16.95 3.91 10.46
C GLY A 190 16.96 2.78 11.48
N GLU A 191 16.15 2.89 12.52
CA GLU A 191 15.98 1.86 13.54
C GLU A 191 14.58 1.25 13.49
N PHE A 192 14.48 -0.07 13.75
CA PHE A 192 13.20 -0.78 13.84
C PHE A 192 13.11 -1.53 15.17
N ARG A 193 11.96 -1.41 15.86
CA ARG A 193 11.63 -2.17 17.06
C ARG A 193 10.32 -2.90 16.84
N PHE A 194 10.43 -4.22 16.73
CA PHE A 194 9.29 -5.14 16.61
C PHE A 194 8.87 -5.66 17.98
N ASN A 195 7.69 -6.32 18.05
CA ASN A 195 7.07 -6.75 19.30
C ASN A 195 6.97 -5.60 20.31
N THR A 196 6.79 -4.38 19.81
CA THR A 196 6.83 -3.14 20.59
C THR A 196 5.53 -2.38 20.38
N GLU A 197 4.69 -2.36 21.39
CA GLU A 197 3.39 -1.67 21.35
C GLU A 197 3.51 -0.25 21.91
N VAL A 198 2.91 0.71 21.20
CA VAL A 198 2.75 2.09 21.64
C VAL A 198 1.45 2.18 22.43
N THR A 199 1.53 2.72 23.64
CA THR A 199 0.38 2.86 24.56
C THR A 199 -0.07 4.30 24.73
N ASP A 200 0.79 5.29 24.45
CA ASP A 200 0.42 6.71 24.49
C ASP A 200 1.25 7.56 23.52
N ILE A 201 0.65 8.68 23.08
CA ILE A 201 1.31 9.75 22.34
C ILE A 201 1.50 10.93 23.28
N ARG A 202 2.74 11.16 23.69
CA ARG A 202 3.07 12.23 24.64
C ARG A 202 2.96 13.60 24.01
N ARG A 203 2.39 14.53 24.76
CA ARG A 203 2.19 15.92 24.33
C ARG A 203 2.46 16.89 25.46
N VAL A 204 3.04 18.04 25.11
CA VAL A 204 3.22 19.18 26.01
C VAL A 204 2.71 20.42 25.27
N ASP A 205 1.84 21.18 25.89
CA ASP A 205 1.23 22.39 25.31
C ASP A 205 0.63 22.17 23.91
N GLY A 206 -0.03 21.01 23.70
CA GLY A 206 -0.67 20.65 22.44
C GLY A 206 0.29 20.17 21.34
N ARG A 207 1.59 20.11 21.59
CA ARG A 207 2.60 19.61 20.64
C ARG A 207 3.07 18.20 21.03
N VAL A 208 3.25 17.36 20.03
CA VAL A 208 3.83 16.01 20.21
C VAL A 208 5.28 16.14 20.70
N THR A 209 5.64 15.33 21.69
CA THR A 209 6.99 15.25 22.24
C THR A 209 7.58 13.84 22.20
N GLY A 210 6.80 12.83 21.82
CA GLY A 210 7.22 11.45 21.72
C GLY A 210 6.10 10.45 21.95
N ILE A 211 6.49 9.23 22.29
CA ILE A 211 5.59 8.11 22.57
C ILE A 211 5.93 7.47 23.91
N THR A 212 4.97 6.72 24.48
CA THR A 212 5.20 5.77 25.58
C THR A 212 4.95 4.36 25.08
N LEU A 213 5.87 3.45 25.37
CA LEU A 213 5.78 2.03 25.02
C LEU A 213 5.07 1.23 26.13
N ALA A 214 4.64 0.00 25.80
CA ALA A 214 3.93 -0.87 26.75
C ALA A 214 4.75 -1.28 28.00
N ASP A 215 6.07 -1.26 27.90
CA ASP A 215 6.98 -1.50 29.03
C ASP A 215 7.21 -0.27 29.91
N GLY A 216 6.54 0.84 29.61
CA GLY A 216 6.67 2.11 30.31
C GLY A 216 7.83 2.99 29.83
N THR A 217 8.57 2.57 28.82
CA THR A 217 9.67 3.37 28.24
C THR A 217 9.12 4.56 27.46
N ASP A 218 9.65 5.74 27.74
CA ASP A 218 9.39 6.95 26.99
C ASP A 218 10.46 7.16 25.91
N VAL A 219 10.02 7.46 24.68
CA VAL A 219 10.90 7.77 23.55
C VAL A 219 10.58 9.15 23.02
N ASP A 220 11.58 10.02 22.94
CA ASP A 220 11.42 11.41 22.54
C ASP A 220 11.53 11.61 21.01
N SER A 221 10.58 12.38 20.47
CA SER A 221 10.63 12.87 19.08
C SER A 221 9.66 14.03 18.89
N PRO A 222 10.04 15.07 18.13
CA PRO A 222 9.14 16.17 17.78
C PRO A 222 8.11 15.77 16.70
N VAL A 223 8.31 14.64 16.02
CA VAL A 223 7.44 14.14 14.95
C VAL A 223 7.06 12.69 15.22
N VAL A 224 5.76 12.43 15.28
CA VAL A 224 5.22 11.06 15.33
C VAL A 224 4.30 10.87 14.13
N VAL A 225 4.59 9.86 13.31
CA VAL A 225 3.82 9.54 12.12
C VAL A 225 3.01 8.28 12.36
N ASN A 226 1.69 8.40 12.20
CA ASN A 226 0.76 7.29 12.34
C ASN A 226 0.54 6.62 10.98
N VAL A 227 1.09 5.42 10.81
CA VAL A 227 0.88 4.53 9.66
C VAL A 227 0.50 3.12 10.11
N ALA A 228 -0.27 3.05 11.20
CA ALA A 228 -0.71 1.80 11.83
C ALA A 228 -1.80 1.04 11.03
N GLY A 229 -1.99 1.38 9.76
CA GLY A 229 -2.96 0.73 8.87
C GLY A 229 -4.39 0.80 9.41
N PRO A 230 -5.14 -0.30 9.46
CA PRO A 230 -6.50 -0.32 9.98
C PRO A 230 -6.63 0.12 11.44
N HIS A 231 -5.53 0.13 12.19
CA HIS A 231 -5.49 0.56 13.60
C HIS A 231 -5.14 2.03 13.79
N SER A 232 -4.99 2.81 12.72
CA SER A 232 -4.63 4.24 12.79
C SER A 232 -5.59 5.06 13.65
N PHE A 233 -6.88 4.70 13.69
CA PHE A 233 -7.86 5.36 14.55
C PHE A 233 -7.54 5.25 16.06
N VAL A 234 -6.91 4.15 16.49
CA VAL A 234 -6.48 3.94 17.88
C VAL A 234 -5.38 4.93 18.23
N ILE A 235 -4.38 5.05 17.35
CA ILE A 235 -3.26 5.99 17.52
C ILE A 235 -3.75 7.45 17.48
N ASN A 236 -4.66 7.78 16.56
CA ASN A 236 -5.27 9.11 16.50
C ASN A 236 -5.99 9.46 17.80
N LYS A 237 -6.71 8.49 18.39
CA LYS A 237 -7.38 8.66 19.67
C LYS A 237 -6.38 8.92 20.82
N MET A 238 -5.25 8.19 20.86
CA MET A 238 -4.17 8.45 21.82
C MET A 238 -3.61 9.87 21.66
N ALA A 239 -3.45 10.32 20.41
CA ALA A 239 -2.98 11.67 20.11
C ALA A 239 -4.04 12.76 20.39
N GLY A 240 -5.29 12.40 20.73
CA GLY A 240 -6.40 13.34 20.90
C GLY A 240 -6.79 14.04 19.60
N VAL A 241 -6.47 13.44 18.46
CA VAL A 241 -6.88 13.92 17.16
C VAL A 241 -8.11 13.13 16.73
N TYR A 242 -9.21 13.84 16.54
CA TYR A 242 -10.43 13.27 15.97
C TYR A 242 -10.44 13.61 14.50
N ASP A 243 -10.42 12.60 13.65
CA ASP A 243 -10.78 12.76 12.27
C ASP A 243 -12.17 12.14 12.01
N SER A 244 -12.76 12.52 10.90
CA SER A 244 -14.08 12.04 10.46
C SER A 244 -14.01 10.65 9.82
N MET A 245 -12.90 9.93 9.91
CA MET A 245 -12.76 8.58 9.38
C MET A 245 -13.55 7.58 10.23
N ASN A 246 -14.80 7.36 9.85
CA ASN A 246 -15.62 6.28 10.36
C ASN A 246 -15.17 4.94 9.76
N ILE A 247 -14.12 4.36 10.30
CA ILE A 247 -13.83 2.93 10.08
C ILE A 247 -14.74 2.17 11.05
N LYS A 248 -15.83 1.60 10.51
CA LYS A 248 -16.69 0.69 11.25
C LYS A 248 -16.19 -0.74 11.11
#